data_8fba6f81edbe4d6cd36627c75b45ec4f
#
_entry.id   8fba6f81edbe4d6cd36627c75b45ec4f
#
_cell.length_a   1.000
_cell.length_b   1.000
_cell.length_c   1.000
_cell.angle_alpha   90.00
_cell.angle_beta   90.00
_cell.angle_gamma   90.00
#
_symmetry.space_group_name_H-M   'P 1'
#
loop_
_entity.id
_entity.type
_entity.pdbx_description
1 polymer ?
#
loop_
_entity_poly.entity_id
_entity_poly.type
_entity_poly.pdbx_seq_one_letter_code
_entity_poly.pdbx_strand_id
1 'polypeptide(L)'
;MGNRKLPFGYQMRMGEIVRNEPEANTVQDIFLQYTLGASLKEIAEQMSKTGPSYDEGKSWNKNMVARILENAKYIGADSYPRLVDINLFEAAAEKRQTKQ
;
A
#
# COMPACT_ATOMS: atom_id res chain seq x y z
N MET A 1 -16.35 0.60 13.91
CA MET A 1 -16.43 0.35 13.09
C MET A 1 -15.42 0.00 12.17
N GLY A 2 -14.49 -0.09 11.84
CA GLY A 2 -13.46 -0.70 11.07
C GLY A 2 -13.40 -0.34 9.60
N ASN A 3 -14.29 0.48 9.14
CA ASN A 3 -14.24 0.82 7.73
C ASN A 3 -13.35 2.04 7.52
N ARG A 4 -12.31 1.87 6.72
CA ARG A 4 -11.47 2.99 6.38
C ARG A 4 -12.16 3.78 5.28
N LYS A 5 -12.24 5.08 5.46
CA LYS A 5 -12.77 5.96 4.42
C LYS A 5 -11.69 6.35 3.43
N LEU A 6 -10.43 6.27 3.83
CA LEU A 6 -9.31 6.61 2.98
C LEU A 6 -8.45 5.38 2.76
N PRO A 7 -7.75 5.30 1.62
CA PRO A 7 -6.82 4.19 1.40
C PRO A 7 -5.72 4.19 2.47
N PHE A 8 -5.17 3.02 2.72
CA PHE A 8 -4.02 2.89 3.60
C PHE A 8 -2.90 3.81 3.10
N GLY A 9 -2.28 4.53 3.98
CA GLY A 9 -1.22 5.48 3.64
C GLY A 9 -1.62 6.93 3.78
N TYR A 10 -2.90 7.21 3.98
CA TYR A 10 -3.42 8.57 4.02
C TYR A 10 -4.25 8.81 5.27
N GLN A 11 -4.34 10.07 5.64
CA GLN A 11 -5.20 10.47 6.74
C GLN A 11 -5.80 11.83 6.43
N MET A 12 -6.84 12.17 7.16
CA MET A 12 -7.48 13.48 7.01
C MET A 12 -6.91 14.40 8.06
N ARG A 13 -6.55 15.61 7.68
CA ARG A 13 -6.04 16.60 8.62
C ARG A 13 -6.58 17.96 8.23
N MET A 14 -7.36 18.54 9.12
CA MET A 14 -7.94 19.87 8.90
C MET A 14 -8.66 19.96 7.56
N GLY A 15 -9.41 18.92 7.24
CA GLY A 15 -10.21 18.89 6.01
C GLY A 15 -9.44 18.51 4.76
N GLU A 16 -8.17 18.19 4.87
CA GLU A 16 -7.38 17.85 3.71
C GLU A 16 -6.82 16.44 3.84
N ILE A 17 -6.67 15.76 2.71
CA ILE A 17 -6.06 14.44 2.68
C ILE A 17 -4.55 14.64 2.69
N VAL A 18 -3.88 14.06 3.66
CA VAL A 18 -2.42 14.16 3.77
C VAL A 18 -1.83 12.77 3.95
N ARG A 19 -0.52 12.68 3.82
CA ARG A 19 0.19 11.42 4.01
C ARG A 19 0.16 11.05 5.49
N ASN A 20 -0.06 9.77 5.75
CA ASN A 20 0.16 9.20 7.07
C ASN A 20 1.56 8.61 7.00
N GLU A 21 2.55 9.24 7.61
CA GLU A 21 3.94 8.87 7.35
C GLU A 21 4.29 7.43 7.68
N PRO A 22 3.90 6.89 8.84
CA PRO A 22 4.19 5.47 9.08
C PRO A 22 3.57 4.56 8.04
N GLU A 23 2.32 4.84 7.64
CA GLU A 23 1.65 4.03 6.64
C GLU A 23 2.27 4.25 5.26
N ALA A 24 2.66 5.50 4.95
CA ALA A 24 3.27 5.80 3.66
C ALA A 24 4.59 5.04 3.51
N ASN A 25 5.38 4.98 4.56
CA ASN A 25 6.63 4.23 4.53
C ASN A 25 6.36 2.75 4.31
N THR A 26 5.30 2.24 4.92
CA THR A 26 4.92 0.83 4.73
C THR A 26 4.49 0.56 3.30
N VAL A 27 3.73 1.49 2.70
CA VAL A 27 3.33 1.34 1.30
C VAL A 27 4.56 1.27 0.40
N GLN A 28 5.52 2.18 0.59
CA GLN A 28 6.75 2.16 -0.20
C GLN A 28 7.49 0.84 -0.05
N ASP A 29 7.56 0.34 1.18
CA ASP A 29 8.24 -0.92 1.45
C ASP A 29 7.55 -2.10 0.77
N ILE A 30 6.23 -2.11 0.77
CA ILE A 30 5.47 -3.16 0.10
C ILE A 30 5.79 -3.19 -1.39
N PHE A 31 5.79 -2.03 -2.04
CA PHE A 31 6.12 -1.97 -3.45
C PHE A 31 7.54 -2.44 -3.71
N LEU A 32 8.47 -2.01 -2.87
CA LEU A 32 9.87 -2.38 -3.03
C LEU A 32 10.06 -3.89 -2.85
N GLN A 33 9.50 -4.46 -1.79
CA GLN A 33 9.65 -5.89 -1.54
C GLN A 33 9.07 -6.72 -2.68
N TYR A 34 7.92 -6.28 -3.20
CA TYR A 34 7.29 -7.02 -4.28
C TYR A 34 8.17 -7.02 -5.53
N THR A 35 8.76 -5.87 -5.88
CA THR A 35 9.60 -5.81 -7.05
C THR A 35 10.92 -6.55 -6.85
N LEU A 36 11.33 -6.76 -5.59
CA LEU A 36 12.55 -7.50 -5.31
C LEU A 36 12.32 -9.00 -5.22
N GLY A 37 11.08 -9.47 -5.34
CA GLY A 37 10.84 -10.89 -5.43
C GLY A 37 9.91 -11.49 -4.38
N ALA A 38 9.50 -10.73 -3.38
CA ALA A 38 8.61 -11.27 -2.36
C ALA A 38 7.22 -11.52 -2.93
N SER A 39 6.57 -12.57 -2.46
CA SER A 39 5.20 -12.87 -2.89
C SER A 39 4.22 -12.05 -2.08
N LEU A 40 2.98 -11.98 -2.56
CA LEU A 40 1.92 -11.28 -1.82
C LEU A 40 1.75 -11.87 -0.43
N LYS A 41 1.81 -13.19 -0.33
CA LYS A 41 1.65 -13.86 0.95
C LYS A 41 2.79 -13.54 1.90
N GLU A 42 4.01 -13.54 1.39
CA GLU A 42 5.17 -13.23 2.21
C GLU A 42 5.10 -11.80 2.75
N ILE A 43 4.70 -10.87 1.90
CA ILE A 43 4.57 -9.48 2.31
C ILE A 43 3.50 -9.34 3.38
N ALA A 44 2.35 -10.01 3.17
CA ALA A 44 1.26 -9.94 4.14
C ALA A 44 1.70 -10.51 5.50
N GLU A 45 2.45 -11.61 5.48
CA GLU A 45 2.91 -12.20 6.72
C GLU A 45 3.88 -11.27 7.45
N GLN A 46 4.77 -10.64 6.70
CA GLN A 46 5.72 -9.72 7.31
C GLN A 46 5.01 -8.50 7.88
N MET A 47 4.03 -7.96 7.17
CA MET A 47 3.30 -6.81 7.66
C MET A 47 2.51 -7.14 8.92
N SER A 48 2.00 -8.37 9.02
CA SER A 48 1.30 -8.81 10.23
C SER A 48 2.21 -8.84 11.44
N LYS A 49 3.50 -9.11 11.22
CA LYS A 49 4.44 -9.22 12.32
C LYS A 49 5.06 -7.89 12.70
N THR A 50 5.39 -7.07 11.73
CA THR A 50 6.22 -5.90 11.99
C THR A 50 5.63 -4.59 11.50
N GLY A 51 4.61 -4.62 10.67
CA GLY A 51 4.03 -3.42 10.13
C GLY A 51 2.93 -2.84 10.98
N PRO A 52 2.46 -1.65 10.65
CA PRO A 52 1.31 -1.08 11.33
C PRO A 52 0.05 -1.85 10.98
N SER A 53 -0.98 -1.75 11.80
CA SER A 53 -2.24 -2.38 11.51
C SER A 53 -2.83 -1.80 10.23
N TYR A 54 -3.34 -2.67 9.36
CA TYR A 54 -3.99 -2.19 8.15
C TYR A 54 -5.27 -1.42 8.51
N ASP A 55 -6.04 -1.99 9.42
CA ASP A 55 -7.25 -1.36 9.87
C ASP A 55 -7.53 -1.95 11.25
N GLU A 56 -8.29 -1.22 12.05
CA GLU A 56 -8.56 -1.66 13.39
C GLU A 56 -9.21 -3.04 13.39
N GLY A 57 -8.62 -3.96 14.13
CA GLY A 57 -9.16 -5.30 14.27
C GLY A 57 -9.00 -6.21 13.08
N LYS A 58 -8.24 -5.79 12.05
CA LYS A 58 -8.07 -6.61 10.86
C LYS A 58 -6.63 -6.99 10.65
N SER A 59 -6.43 -8.24 10.25
CA SER A 59 -5.09 -8.74 9.94
C SER A 59 -4.75 -8.49 8.49
N TRP A 60 -3.49 -8.37 8.20
CA TRP A 60 -3.03 -8.27 6.81
C TRP A 60 -3.29 -9.60 6.09
N ASN A 61 -3.61 -9.52 4.81
CA ASN A 61 -3.71 -10.71 3.97
C ASN A 61 -3.27 -10.32 2.56
N LYS A 62 -3.13 -11.34 1.70
CA LYS A 62 -2.59 -11.12 0.36
C LYS A 62 -3.50 -10.22 -0.49
N ASN A 63 -4.80 -10.23 -0.25
CA ASN A 63 -5.70 -9.38 -1.02
C ASN A 63 -5.49 -7.91 -0.69
N MET A 64 -5.20 -7.60 0.56
CA MET A 64 -4.88 -6.22 0.95
C MET A 64 -3.60 -5.74 0.28
N VAL A 65 -2.59 -6.59 0.24
CA VAL A 65 -1.35 -6.26 -0.44
C VAL A 65 -1.59 -6.02 -1.92
N ALA A 66 -2.38 -6.89 -2.55
CA ALA A 66 -2.69 -6.74 -3.97
C ALA A 66 -3.40 -5.42 -4.26
N ARG A 67 -4.34 -5.04 -3.42
CA ARG A 67 -5.05 -3.78 -3.60
C ARG A 67 -4.12 -2.58 -3.48
N ILE A 68 -3.18 -2.64 -2.56
CA ILE A 68 -2.20 -1.58 -2.41
C ILE A 68 -1.38 -1.45 -3.69
N LEU A 69 -0.92 -2.57 -4.24
CA LEU A 69 -0.09 -2.54 -5.43
C LEU A 69 -0.83 -2.04 -6.67
N GLU A 70 -2.16 -2.07 -6.65
CA GLU A 70 -2.96 -1.63 -7.79
C GLU A 70 -3.52 -0.22 -7.66
N ASN A 71 -3.33 0.44 -6.55
CA ASN A 71 -4.02 1.69 -6.28
C ASN A 71 -3.26 2.88 -6.86
N ALA A 72 -3.76 3.42 -7.96
CA ALA A 72 -3.12 4.55 -8.63
C ALA A 72 -3.11 5.83 -7.80
N LYS A 73 -3.88 5.90 -6.72
CA LYS A 73 -3.82 7.07 -5.86
C LYS A 73 -2.43 7.26 -5.26
N TYR A 74 -1.68 6.18 -5.13
CA TYR A 74 -0.33 6.24 -4.57
C TYR A 74 0.65 6.98 -5.48
N ILE A 75 0.31 7.17 -6.75
CA ILE A 75 1.14 7.96 -7.66
C ILE A 75 0.43 9.26 -8.08
N GLY A 76 -0.58 9.67 -7.31
CA GLY A 76 -1.17 10.99 -7.50
C GLY A 76 -2.54 11.04 -8.13
N ALA A 77 -3.17 9.90 -8.42
CA ALA A 77 -4.51 9.92 -9.00
C ALA A 77 -5.50 10.58 -8.04
N ASP A 78 -6.51 11.23 -8.59
CA ASP A 78 -7.58 11.87 -7.82
C ASP A 78 -7.06 12.90 -6.83
N SER A 79 -5.94 13.52 -7.15
CA SER A 79 -5.33 14.57 -6.33
C SER A 79 -4.85 14.10 -4.96
N TYR A 80 -4.67 12.81 -4.78
CA TYR A 80 -4.09 12.30 -3.55
C TYR A 80 -2.58 12.60 -3.54
N PRO A 81 -2.00 12.87 -2.39
CA PRO A 81 -0.54 13.03 -2.30
C PRO A 81 0.16 11.76 -2.78
N ARG A 82 1.23 11.93 -3.54
CA ARG A 82 1.96 10.78 -4.05
C ARG A 82 2.78 10.13 -2.94
N LEU A 83 2.73 8.82 -2.84
CA LEU A 83 3.50 8.06 -1.86
C LEU A 83 4.60 7.24 -2.51
N VAL A 84 4.46 6.89 -3.78
CA VAL A 84 5.35 5.95 -4.44
C VAL A 84 5.81 6.55 -5.75
N ASP A 85 7.08 6.34 -6.09
CA ASP A 85 7.60 6.76 -7.38
C ASP A 85 6.89 6.01 -8.50
N ILE A 86 6.58 6.69 -9.59
CA ILE A 86 5.86 6.07 -10.68
C ILE A 86 6.63 4.90 -11.27
N ASN A 87 7.96 4.97 -11.30
CA ASN A 87 8.75 3.85 -11.83
C ASN A 87 8.58 2.61 -10.98
N LEU A 88 8.53 2.76 -9.67
CA LEU A 88 8.32 1.64 -8.76
C LEU A 88 6.92 1.08 -8.92
N PHE A 89 5.93 1.95 -9.06
CA PHE A 89 4.55 1.52 -9.26
C PHE A 89 4.43 0.70 -10.55
N GLU A 90 5.03 1.20 -11.62
CA GLU A 90 4.95 0.51 -12.90
C GLU A 90 5.70 -0.81 -12.89
N ALA A 91 6.85 -0.87 -12.21
CA ALA A 91 7.59 -2.13 -12.09
C ALA A 91 6.75 -3.18 -11.37
N ALA A 92 6.03 -2.78 -10.33
CA ALA A 92 5.18 -3.71 -9.61
C ALA A 92 4.02 -4.17 -10.49
N ALA A 93 3.42 -3.25 -11.25
CA ALA A 93 2.31 -3.61 -12.13
C ALA A 93 2.75 -4.59 -13.21
N GLU A 94 3.93 -4.36 -13.78
CA GLU A 94 4.47 -5.23 -14.80
C GLU A 94 4.73 -6.63 -14.24
N LYS A 95 5.28 -6.70 -13.04
CA LYS A 95 5.55 -7.98 -12.41
C LYS A 95 4.25 -8.75 -12.16
N ARG A 96 3.18 -8.05 -11.76
CA ARG A 96 1.91 -8.71 -11.52
C ARG A 96 1.36 -9.32 -12.80
N GLN A 97 1.54 -8.64 -13.93
CA GLN A 97 1.06 -9.17 -15.19
C GLN A 97 1.81 -10.41 -15.61
N THR A 98 3.11 -10.44 -15.37
CA THR A 98 3.92 -11.58 -15.81
C THR A 98 3.79 -12.79 -14.89
N LYS A 99 3.24 -12.60 -13.70
CA LYS A 99 3.10 -13.70 -12.78
C LYS A 99 1.81 -14.47 -12.94
N GLN A 100 0.98 -14.07 -13.80
CA GLN A 100 -0.31 -14.71 -13.99
C GLN A 100 -0.19 -16.17 -14.37
#